data_a86ff69422d4bebb07925c237c76c5ee
#
_entry.id   a86ff69422d4bebb07925c237c76c5ee
#
_cell.length_a   1.000
_cell.length_b   1.000
_cell.length_c   1.000
_cell.angle_alpha   90.00
_cell.angle_beta   90.00
_cell.angle_gamma   90.00
#
_symmetry.space_group_name_H-M   'P 1'
#
loop_
_entity.id
_entity.type
_entity.pdbx_description
1 polymer ?
#
loop_
_entity_poly.entity_id
_entity_poly.type
_entity_poly.pdbx_seq_one_letter_code
_entity_poly.pdbx_strand_id
1 'polypeptide(L)'
;EAHFSSTLFRECSGEMSLFWASTIKRSRFENTLLRKASFEGIHPVDLTFRGCDLTNADMLQSRLAGTDLRGSHIDGLRAGGAELRGAIIDPHQTVAIALMFGLDIRDDDE
;
A
#
# COMPACT_ATOMS: atom_id res chain seq x y z
N GLU A 1 -17.06 -1.06 -7.74
CA GLU A 1 -15.91 -1.21 -8.64
C GLU A 1 -15.70 0.04 -9.48
N ALA A 2 -14.46 0.37 -9.71
CA ALA A 2 -14.09 1.50 -10.56
C ALA A 2 -12.92 1.08 -11.45
N HIS A 3 -12.69 1.83 -12.50
CA HIS A 3 -11.58 1.58 -13.41
C HIS A 3 -10.77 2.85 -13.57
N PHE A 4 -9.48 2.76 -13.22
CA PHE A 4 -8.55 3.87 -13.36
C PHE A 4 -7.44 3.47 -14.32
N SER A 5 -7.20 4.27 -15.32
CA SER A 5 -6.14 4.01 -16.30
C SER A 5 -5.37 5.30 -16.55
N SER A 6 -4.05 5.24 -16.39
CA SER A 6 -3.18 6.40 -16.60
C SER A 6 -3.61 7.61 -15.77
N THR A 7 -3.98 7.38 -14.52
CA THR A 7 -4.52 8.40 -13.63
C THR A 7 -3.46 8.84 -12.62
N LEU A 8 -3.39 10.14 -12.36
CA LEU A 8 -2.53 10.71 -11.33
C LEU A 8 -3.41 11.32 -10.24
N PHE A 9 -3.23 10.82 -9.01
CA PHE A 9 -3.83 11.39 -7.82
C PHE A 9 -2.71 12.09 -7.05
N ARG A 10 -2.77 13.42 -6.96
CA ARG A 10 -1.72 14.19 -6.31
C ARG A 10 -2.30 15.10 -5.25
N GLU A 11 -1.66 15.10 -4.07
CA GLU A 11 -2.01 15.99 -2.96
C GLU A 11 -3.49 15.95 -2.61
N CYS A 12 -4.08 14.76 -2.74
CA CYS A 12 -5.49 14.54 -2.43
C CYS A 12 -5.66 14.02 -1.02
N SER A 13 -6.89 14.04 -0.55
CA SER A 13 -7.25 13.38 0.68
C SER A 13 -8.32 12.34 0.37
N GLY A 14 -7.92 11.06 0.42
CA GLY A 14 -8.80 9.93 0.18
C GLY A 14 -8.96 9.07 1.42
N GLU A 15 -8.85 9.68 2.60
CA GLU A 15 -8.96 8.95 3.86
C GLU A 15 -10.30 8.23 3.93
N MET A 16 -10.24 6.94 4.27
CA MET A 16 -11.39 6.03 4.31
C MET A 16 -12.08 5.85 2.95
N SER A 17 -11.41 6.21 1.85
CA SER A 17 -11.94 6.00 0.51
C SER A 17 -12.03 4.52 0.16
N LEU A 18 -12.92 4.19 -0.75
CA LEU A 18 -13.17 2.81 -1.18
C LEU A 18 -12.70 2.60 -2.61
N PHE A 19 -11.61 1.85 -2.77
CA PHE A 19 -11.09 1.45 -4.08
C PHE A 19 -11.23 -0.06 -4.30
N TRP A 20 -11.99 -0.75 -3.44
CA TRP A 20 -12.06 -2.20 -3.46
C TRP A 20 -12.47 -2.73 -4.84
N ALA A 21 -11.88 -3.86 -5.21
CA ALA A 21 -12.13 -4.53 -6.49
C ALA A 21 -11.99 -3.60 -7.71
N SER A 22 -11.27 -2.48 -7.57
CA SER A 22 -11.06 -1.56 -8.67
C SER A 22 -9.99 -2.08 -9.62
N THR A 23 -10.12 -1.77 -10.90
CA THR A 23 -9.08 -1.98 -11.89
C THR A 23 -8.24 -0.72 -11.96
N ILE A 24 -6.96 -0.82 -11.60
CA ILE A 24 -6.05 0.32 -11.55
C ILE A 24 -4.83 0.01 -12.41
N LYS A 25 -4.64 0.77 -13.48
CA LYS A 25 -3.54 0.56 -14.42
C LYS A 25 -2.76 1.85 -14.65
N ARG A 26 -1.44 1.75 -14.63
CA ARG A 26 -0.53 2.85 -14.95
C ARG A 26 -0.91 4.13 -14.20
N SER A 27 -1.18 3.99 -12.90
CA SER A 27 -1.66 5.09 -12.08
C SER A 27 -0.68 5.38 -10.95
N ARG A 28 -0.71 6.61 -10.47
CA ARG A 28 0.14 7.05 -9.37
C ARG A 28 -0.68 7.82 -8.35
N PHE A 29 -0.38 7.54 -7.09
CA PHE A 29 -0.83 8.36 -5.97
C PHE A 29 0.41 9.06 -5.43
N GLU A 30 0.43 10.37 -5.43
CA GLU A 30 1.54 11.17 -4.93
C GLU A 30 1.08 12.08 -3.81
N ASN A 31 1.78 12.04 -2.67
CA ASN A 31 1.53 12.94 -1.53
C ASN A 31 0.06 12.97 -1.13
N THR A 32 -0.57 11.80 -1.11
CA THR A 32 -2.01 11.66 -0.90
C THR A 32 -2.27 10.98 0.43
N LEU A 33 -3.26 11.46 1.16
CA LEU A 33 -3.66 10.88 2.44
C LEU A 33 -4.69 9.78 2.19
N LEU A 34 -4.28 8.54 2.45
CA LEU A 34 -5.09 7.35 2.19
C LEU A 34 -5.24 6.48 3.44
N ARG A 35 -5.21 7.10 4.61
CA ARG A 35 -5.35 6.36 5.86
C ARG A 35 -6.69 5.65 5.88
N LYS A 36 -6.66 4.37 6.23
CA LYS A 36 -7.84 3.51 6.32
C LYS A 36 -8.58 3.35 4.99
N ALA A 37 -7.99 3.76 3.86
CA ALA A 37 -8.60 3.53 2.56
C ALA A 37 -8.65 2.03 2.28
N SER A 38 -9.67 1.59 1.56
CA SER A 38 -9.80 0.19 1.19
C SER A 38 -9.38 -0.03 -0.25
N PHE A 39 -8.36 -0.86 -0.42
CA PHE A 39 -7.90 -1.37 -1.71
C PHE A 39 -8.10 -2.88 -1.77
N GLU A 40 -9.05 -3.40 -1.00
CA GLU A 40 -9.28 -4.84 -0.94
C GLU A 40 -9.57 -5.40 -2.32
N GLY A 41 -8.88 -6.47 -2.67
CA GLY A 41 -9.13 -7.19 -3.92
C GLY A 41 -8.65 -6.52 -5.18
N ILE A 42 -7.81 -5.47 -5.10
CA ILE A 42 -7.29 -4.83 -6.32
C ILE A 42 -6.22 -5.70 -6.98
N HIS A 43 -6.17 -5.62 -8.31
CA HIS A 43 -5.14 -6.31 -9.11
C HIS A 43 -4.51 -5.27 -10.03
N PRO A 44 -3.64 -4.42 -9.50
CA PRO A 44 -3.11 -3.29 -10.25
C PRO A 44 -2.04 -3.70 -11.25
N VAL A 45 -1.83 -2.85 -12.26
CA VAL A 45 -0.72 -2.94 -13.19
C VAL A 45 -0.03 -1.57 -13.23
N ASP A 46 1.25 -1.53 -12.90
CA ASP A 46 2.03 -0.28 -12.85
C ASP A 46 1.40 0.75 -11.91
N LEU A 47 1.16 0.35 -10.69
CA LEU A 47 0.64 1.24 -9.65
C LEU A 47 1.79 1.70 -8.77
N THR A 48 1.84 3.00 -8.50
CA THR A 48 2.85 3.61 -7.63
C THR A 48 2.18 4.45 -6.56
N PHE A 49 2.64 4.27 -5.31
CA PHE A 49 2.31 5.14 -4.19
C PHE A 49 3.61 5.84 -3.76
N ARG A 50 3.66 7.15 -3.86
CA ARG A 50 4.86 7.90 -3.50
C ARG A 50 4.51 9.01 -2.52
N GLY A 51 5.13 8.99 -1.35
CA GLY A 51 4.88 10.00 -0.32
C GLY A 51 3.47 9.97 0.24
N CYS A 52 2.79 8.83 0.15
CA CYS A 52 1.42 8.69 0.62
C CYS A 52 1.36 8.23 2.07
N ASP A 53 0.26 8.50 2.72
CA ASP A 53 -0.02 7.94 4.04
C ASP A 53 -1.03 6.82 3.88
N LEU A 54 -0.54 5.57 3.92
CA LEU A 54 -1.34 4.36 3.81
C LEU A 54 -1.56 3.69 5.17
N THR A 55 -1.41 4.45 6.24
CA THR A 55 -1.60 3.93 7.60
C THR A 55 -2.96 3.25 7.72
N ASN A 56 -2.94 2.00 8.16
CA ASN A 56 -4.15 1.18 8.35
C ASN A 56 -4.99 0.98 7.08
N ALA A 57 -4.41 1.19 5.90
CA ALA A 57 -5.11 0.88 4.65
C ALA A 57 -5.32 -0.63 4.52
N ASP A 58 -6.38 -1.01 3.85
CA ASP A 58 -6.74 -2.42 3.66
C ASP A 58 -6.37 -2.86 2.24
N MET A 59 -5.45 -3.80 2.15
CA MET A 59 -5.03 -4.38 0.87
C MET A 59 -5.17 -5.90 0.87
N LEU A 60 -6.09 -6.41 1.69
CA LEU A 60 -6.34 -7.85 1.73
C LEU A 60 -6.87 -8.34 0.39
N GLN A 61 -6.49 -9.55 0.02
CA GLN A 61 -6.90 -10.21 -1.21
C GLN A 61 -6.46 -9.49 -2.50
N SER A 62 -5.60 -8.48 -2.37
CA SER A 62 -5.03 -7.81 -3.53
C SER A 62 -3.79 -8.57 -4.03
N ARG A 63 -3.34 -8.22 -5.23
CA ARG A 63 -2.09 -8.74 -5.80
C ARG A 63 -1.18 -7.57 -6.07
N LEU A 64 -0.21 -7.37 -5.19
CA LEU A 64 0.63 -6.18 -5.21
C LEU A 64 1.97 -6.40 -5.91
N ALA A 65 2.15 -7.51 -6.64
CA ALA A 65 3.37 -7.74 -7.39
C ALA A 65 3.63 -6.58 -8.35
N GLY A 66 4.81 -5.99 -8.25
CA GLY A 66 5.18 -4.84 -9.08
C GLY A 66 4.65 -3.49 -8.60
N THR A 67 3.80 -3.47 -7.59
CA THR A 67 3.32 -2.21 -7.00
C THR A 67 4.43 -1.56 -6.20
N ASP A 68 4.67 -0.29 -6.43
CA ASP A 68 5.74 0.46 -5.79
C ASP A 68 5.18 1.24 -4.60
N LEU A 69 5.60 0.86 -3.39
CA LEU A 69 5.17 1.48 -2.15
C LEU A 69 6.24 2.39 -1.54
N ARG A 70 7.39 2.55 -2.22
CA ARG A 70 8.52 3.27 -1.65
C ARG A 70 8.17 4.70 -1.27
N GLY A 71 8.70 5.13 -0.14
CA GLY A 71 8.52 6.49 0.35
C GLY A 71 7.17 6.78 0.98
N SER A 72 6.33 5.77 1.14
CA SER A 72 5.01 5.93 1.75
C SER A 72 4.98 5.35 3.17
N HIS A 73 4.08 5.85 4.00
CA HIS A 73 3.85 5.31 5.34
C HIS A 73 2.91 4.12 5.23
N ILE A 74 3.38 2.95 5.66
CA ILE A 74 2.62 1.70 5.57
C ILE A 74 2.36 1.05 6.93
N ASP A 75 2.45 1.83 8.01
CA ASP A 75 2.20 1.31 9.35
C ASP A 75 0.77 0.79 9.46
N GLY A 76 0.63 -0.43 9.99
CA GLY A 76 -0.69 -1.03 10.15
C GLY A 76 -1.38 -1.42 8.84
N LEU A 77 -0.66 -1.41 7.71
CA LEU A 77 -1.21 -1.88 6.44
C LEU A 77 -1.74 -3.30 6.59
N ARG A 78 -2.96 -3.54 6.13
CA ARG A 78 -3.56 -4.87 6.20
C ARG A 78 -3.25 -5.63 4.92
N ALA A 79 -2.26 -6.50 5.00
CA ALA A 79 -1.83 -7.34 3.88
C ALA A 79 -0.96 -8.46 4.43
N GLY A 80 -1.05 -9.62 3.86
CA GLY A 80 -0.18 -10.75 4.21
C GLY A 80 0.92 -10.95 3.18
N GLY A 81 1.70 -12.01 3.37
CA GLY A 81 2.78 -12.35 2.44
C GLY A 81 2.30 -12.65 1.04
N ALA A 82 1.10 -13.23 0.92
CA ALA A 82 0.54 -13.54 -0.38
C ALA A 82 0.26 -12.25 -1.17
N GLU A 83 -0.32 -11.24 -0.52
CA GLU A 83 -0.62 -9.96 -1.15
C GLU A 83 0.65 -9.19 -1.50
N LEU A 84 1.62 -9.17 -0.58
CA LEU A 84 2.83 -8.37 -0.71
C LEU A 84 3.91 -9.01 -1.59
N ARG A 85 3.71 -10.22 -2.04
CA ARG A 85 4.72 -10.90 -2.84
C ARG A 85 5.03 -10.10 -4.11
N GLY A 86 6.29 -9.71 -4.28
CA GLY A 86 6.72 -8.94 -5.43
C GLY A 86 6.46 -7.45 -5.36
N ALA A 87 5.87 -6.95 -4.28
CA ALA A 87 5.73 -5.52 -4.07
C ALA A 87 7.10 -4.88 -3.84
N ILE A 88 7.24 -3.61 -4.21
CA ILE A 88 8.50 -2.89 -4.09
C ILE A 88 8.45 -1.97 -2.89
N ILE A 89 9.39 -2.15 -1.96
CA ILE A 89 9.50 -1.31 -0.77
C ILE A 89 10.92 -0.75 -0.67
N ASP A 90 11.12 0.26 0.19
CA ASP A 90 12.46 0.74 0.51
C ASP A 90 12.90 0.24 1.89
N PRO A 91 14.21 0.36 2.24
CA PRO A 91 14.71 -0.15 3.52
C PRO A 91 14.04 0.47 4.74
N HIS A 92 13.55 1.70 4.66
CA HIS A 92 12.91 2.36 5.81
C HIS A 92 11.57 1.73 6.17
N GLN A 93 10.98 0.98 5.24
CA GLN A 93 9.67 0.36 5.46
C GLN A 93 9.77 -1.04 6.06
N THR A 94 10.98 -1.58 6.25
CA THR A 94 11.15 -2.97 6.69
C THR A 94 10.62 -3.23 8.08
N VAL A 95 10.75 -2.27 9.01
CA VAL A 95 10.23 -2.43 10.37
C VAL A 95 8.71 -2.54 10.34
N ALA A 96 8.05 -1.68 9.58
CA ALA A 96 6.59 -1.72 9.46
C ALA A 96 6.11 -3.07 8.91
N ILE A 97 6.83 -3.62 7.93
CA ILE A 97 6.52 -4.94 7.36
C ILE A 97 6.69 -6.03 8.42
N ALA A 98 7.79 -5.99 9.18
CA ALA A 98 8.03 -6.99 10.23
C ALA A 98 6.92 -6.97 11.28
N LEU A 99 6.53 -5.78 11.73
CA LEU A 99 5.45 -5.63 12.71
C LEU A 99 4.11 -6.10 12.17
N MET A 100 3.89 -5.95 10.88
CA MET A 100 2.67 -6.40 10.20
C MET A 100 2.52 -7.92 10.32
N PHE A 101 3.62 -8.66 10.33
CA PHE A 101 3.61 -10.12 10.49
C PHE A 101 3.70 -10.55 11.95
N GLY A 102 3.52 -9.64 12.90
CA GLY A 102 3.51 -9.97 14.31
C GLY A 102 4.88 -10.28 14.91
N LEU A 103 5.95 -9.84 14.24
CA LEU A 103 7.30 -10.08 14.74
C LEU A 103 7.62 -9.12 15.88
N ASP A 104 8.36 -9.62 16.86
CA ASP A 104 8.84 -8.83 17.99
C ASP A 104 10.28 -8.44 17.70
N ILE A 105 10.52 -7.15 17.49
CA ILE A 105 11.81 -6.63 17.09
C ILE A 105 12.57 -6.19 18.34
N ARG A 106 13.71 -6.79 18.59
CA ARG A 106 14.57 -6.48 19.74
C ARG A 106 16.02 -6.43 19.29
N ASP A 107 16.79 -5.60 19.99
CA ASP A 107 18.25 -5.62 19.82
C ASP A 107 18.80 -6.93 20.38
N ASP A 108 19.94 -7.39 19.86
CA ASP A 108 20.50 -8.69 20.23
C ASP A 108 21.11 -8.70 21.64
N ASP A 109 21.25 -7.53 22.27
CA ASP A 109 21.73 -7.41 23.66
C ASP A 109 20.59 -7.36 24.68
N GLU A 110 19.37 -7.62 24.28
CA GLU A 110 18.20 -7.63 25.17
C GLU A 110 17.76 -9.04 25.54
#